data_a6a1f2c508f9901bf0c35ed1583cf67b
#
_entry.id   a6a1f2c508f9901bf0c35ed1583cf67b
#
_cell.length_a   1.000
_cell.length_b   1.000
_cell.length_c   1.000
_cell.angle_alpha   90.00
_cell.angle_beta   90.00
_cell.angle_gamma   90.00
#
_symmetry.space_group_name_H-M   'P 1'
#
loop_
_entity.id
_entity.type
_entity.pdbx_description
1 polymer ?
#
loop_
_entity_poly.entity_id
_entity_poly.type
_entity_poly.pdbx_seq_one_letter_code
_entity_poly.pdbx_strand_id
1 'polypeptide(L)'
;MRLPALSTLAAIGLILSACSHQPASDTAAVLAANALRQATPEAGSGRYPLSTDIAASAMVVTAHPLATEAALTMLRAGGSAVDAAIAAQAMLGLVEPQSSGFGGGGFMVFAEPLREKIARVTAIDGRETAPAATNDRRFLRADGEPMTFDEALANARAVGVPGVV
;
A
#
# COMPACT_ATOMS: atom_id res chain seq x y z
N MET A 1 -16.88 1.77 69.72
CA MET A 1 -17.28 1.21 68.39
C MET A 1 -16.18 1.52 67.40
N ARG A 2 -15.30 0.57 67.08
CA ARG A 2 -14.11 0.77 66.22
C ARG A 2 -14.42 0.16 64.84
N LEU A 3 -14.32 1.00 63.81
CA LEU A 3 -14.37 0.58 62.41
C LEU A 3 -12.97 0.13 61.94
N PRO A 4 -12.82 -0.97 61.17
CA PRO A 4 -11.55 -1.34 60.62
C PRO A 4 -11.40 -0.68 59.22
N ALA A 5 -10.45 0.22 59.12
CA ALA A 5 -9.96 0.73 57.84
C ALA A 5 -8.70 -0.07 57.45
N LEU A 6 -8.85 -1.17 56.72
CA LEU A 6 -7.73 -1.89 56.08
C LEU A 6 -8.23 -2.94 55.07
N SER A 7 -8.82 -2.52 53.94
CA SER A 7 -9.06 -3.46 52.83
C SER A 7 -9.17 -2.82 51.44
N THR A 8 -8.90 -1.54 51.26
CA THR A 8 -9.03 -0.86 49.96
C THR A 8 -7.72 -0.60 49.22
N LEU A 9 -6.57 -0.93 49.78
CA LEU A 9 -5.26 -0.70 49.16
C LEU A 9 -4.73 -1.91 48.37
N ALA A 10 -5.31 -3.09 48.49
CA ALA A 10 -4.85 -4.29 47.78
C ALA A 10 -5.45 -4.45 46.38
N ALA A 11 -6.53 -3.73 46.04
CA ALA A 11 -7.20 -3.88 44.76
C ALA A 11 -6.64 -2.97 43.65
N ILE A 12 -5.88 -1.94 43.96
CA ILE A 12 -5.32 -0.98 42.96
C ILE A 12 -4.00 -1.48 42.40
N GLY A 13 -3.31 -2.38 43.08
CA GLY A 13 -2.02 -2.93 42.61
C GLY A 13 -2.11 -3.96 41.48
N LEU A 14 -3.28 -4.58 41.26
CA LEU A 14 -3.45 -5.64 40.25
C LEU A 14 -3.85 -5.12 38.85
N ILE A 15 -4.30 -3.89 38.72
CA ILE A 15 -4.78 -3.33 37.45
C ILE A 15 -3.64 -2.72 36.62
N LEU A 16 -2.52 -2.35 37.23
CA LEU A 16 -1.36 -1.75 36.55
C LEU A 16 -0.37 -2.76 35.94
N SER A 17 -0.54 -4.07 36.21
CA SER A 17 0.35 -5.12 35.69
C SER A 17 -0.14 -5.77 34.38
N ALA A 18 -1.30 -5.40 33.86
CA ALA A 18 -1.87 -6.02 32.65
C ALA A 18 -1.47 -5.35 31.33
N CYS A 19 -0.73 -4.22 31.37
CA CYS A 19 -0.35 -3.49 30.14
C CYS A 19 1.08 -3.75 29.65
N SER A 20 1.82 -4.72 30.21
CA SER A 20 3.23 -4.93 29.87
C SER A 20 3.57 -6.28 29.22
N HIS A 21 2.58 -7.01 28.69
CA HIS A 21 2.86 -8.22 27.90
C HIS A 21 2.53 -7.99 26.43
N GLN A 22 3.33 -7.16 25.77
CA GLN A 22 3.49 -7.26 24.33
C GLN A 22 4.68 -8.20 24.10
N PRO A 23 4.49 -9.34 23.41
CA PRO A 23 5.57 -10.29 23.22
C PRO A 23 6.67 -9.63 22.39
N ALA A 24 7.88 -9.59 22.91
CA ALA A 24 9.07 -9.06 22.23
C ALA A 24 9.37 -9.78 20.91
N SER A 25 8.77 -10.94 20.67
CA SER A 25 8.85 -11.72 19.45
C SER A 25 8.26 -11.03 18.22
N ASP A 26 7.18 -10.28 18.39
CA ASP A 26 6.50 -9.64 17.24
C ASP A 26 7.28 -8.44 16.72
N THR A 27 7.88 -7.67 17.60
CA THR A 27 8.70 -6.51 17.21
C THR A 27 9.96 -6.92 16.44
N ALA A 28 10.65 -7.99 16.87
CA ALA A 28 11.82 -8.50 16.18
C ALA A 28 11.47 -9.07 14.80
N ALA A 29 10.34 -9.78 14.68
CA ALA A 29 9.85 -10.31 13.42
C ALA A 29 9.47 -9.19 12.44
N VAL A 30 8.81 -8.14 12.91
CA VAL A 30 8.46 -6.95 12.11
C VAL A 30 9.70 -6.20 11.65
N LEU A 31 10.68 -6.01 12.53
CA LEU A 31 11.95 -5.35 12.18
C LEU A 31 12.75 -6.17 11.17
N ALA A 32 12.81 -7.50 11.33
CA ALA A 32 13.46 -8.39 10.38
C ALA A 32 12.75 -8.39 9.02
N ALA A 33 11.43 -8.40 8.98
CA ALA A 33 10.65 -8.32 7.76
C ALA A 33 10.85 -6.96 7.05
N ASN A 34 10.92 -5.86 7.79
CA ASN A 34 11.19 -4.54 7.24
C ASN A 34 12.62 -4.41 6.72
N ALA A 35 13.62 -4.99 7.40
CA ALA A 35 15.01 -5.03 6.93
C ALA A 35 15.15 -5.82 5.63
N LEU A 36 14.44 -6.96 5.51
CA LEU A 36 14.39 -7.74 4.27
C LEU A 36 13.74 -6.97 3.11
N ARG A 37 12.69 -6.20 3.37
CA ARG A 37 12.03 -5.35 2.37
C ARG A 37 12.92 -4.20 1.90
N GLN A 38 13.71 -3.60 2.81
CA GLN A 38 14.66 -2.55 2.46
C GLN A 38 15.85 -3.07 1.64
N ALA A 39 16.28 -4.32 1.88
CA ALA A 39 17.37 -4.94 1.14
C ALA A 39 17.01 -5.35 -0.29
N THR A 40 15.71 -5.63 -0.54
CA THR A 40 15.22 -6.03 -1.87
C THR A 40 13.80 -5.48 -2.08
N PRO A 41 13.66 -4.16 -2.33
CA PRO A 41 12.35 -3.51 -2.42
C PRO A 41 11.45 -4.08 -3.54
N GLU A 42 12.05 -4.69 -4.56
CA GLU A 42 11.34 -5.33 -5.67
C GLU A 42 11.21 -6.85 -5.54
N ALA A 43 11.79 -7.44 -4.49
CA ALA A 43 11.54 -8.85 -4.20
C ALA A 43 10.08 -9.01 -3.79
N GLY A 44 9.28 -9.45 -4.73
CA GLY A 44 7.86 -9.72 -4.49
C GLY A 44 7.70 -10.57 -3.24
N SER A 45 6.66 -10.29 -2.48
CA SER A 45 6.27 -11.03 -1.26
C SER A 45 5.90 -12.50 -1.52
N GLY A 46 6.11 -13.01 -2.75
CA GLY A 46 5.73 -14.33 -3.24
C GLY A 46 6.51 -15.52 -2.69
N ARG A 47 7.25 -15.38 -1.59
CA ARG A 47 7.95 -16.49 -0.92
C ARG A 47 7.23 -17.07 0.28
N TYR A 48 6.03 -16.61 0.58
CA TYR A 48 5.20 -17.22 1.60
C TYR A 48 4.51 -18.48 1.07
N PRO A 49 4.22 -19.47 1.93
CA PRO A 49 3.42 -20.61 1.52
C PRO A 49 2.14 -20.12 0.85
N LEU A 50 1.92 -20.54 -0.39
CA LEU A 50 0.70 -20.18 -1.12
C LEU A 50 -0.48 -20.84 -0.39
N SER A 51 -1.40 -20.03 0.11
CA SER A 51 -2.72 -20.49 0.54
C SER A 51 -3.74 -20.10 -0.53
N THR A 52 -4.72 -20.97 -0.72
CA THR A 52 -5.86 -20.65 -1.59
C THR A 52 -6.97 -20.10 -0.72
N ASP A 53 -7.38 -18.88 -0.99
CA ASP A 53 -8.52 -18.25 -0.33
C ASP A 53 -9.73 -18.27 -1.26
N ILE A 54 -10.91 -18.53 -0.69
CA ILE A 54 -12.19 -18.55 -1.39
C ILE A 54 -13.11 -17.54 -0.73
N ALA A 55 -13.64 -16.62 -1.51
CA ALA A 55 -14.58 -15.60 -1.05
C ALA A 55 -15.98 -15.86 -1.63
N ALA A 56 -17.01 -15.71 -0.80
CA ALA A 56 -18.40 -15.92 -1.21
C ALA A 56 -19.01 -14.72 -1.96
N SER A 57 -18.56 -13.50 -1.68
CA SER A 57 -19.18 -12.28 -2.21
C SER A 57 -18.19 -11.30 -2.86
N ALA A 58 -17.03 -11.09 -2.26
CA ALA A 58 -16.03 -10.15 -2.76
C ALA A 58 -14.64 -10.59 -2.33
N MET A 59 -13.65 -10.26 -3.16
CA MET A 59 -12.24 -10.53 -2.88
C MET A 59 -11.40 -9.31 -3.27
N VAL A 60 -10.38 -9.05 -2.48
CA VAL A 60 -9.33 -8.06 -2.79
C VAL A 60 -7.97 -8.72 -2.63
N VAL A 61 -7.09 -8.48 -3.59
CA VAL A 61 -5.68 -8.92 -3.54
C VAL A 61 -4.80 -7.73 -3.86
N THR A 62 -3.85 -7.43 -2.99
CA THR A 62 -2.87 -6.36 -3.18
C THR A 62 -1.48 -6.82 -2.75
N ALA A 63 -0.45 -6.04 -3.07
CA ALA A 63 0.93 -6.32 -2.67
C ALA A 63 1.18 -6.22 -1.15
N HIS A 64 0.27 -5.56 -0.40
CA HIS A 64 0.45 -5.37 1.05
C HIS A 64 -0.85 -5.63 1.82
N PRO A 65 -0.80 -6.38 2.95
CA PRO A 65 -2.00 -6.74 3.72
C PRO A 65 -2.83 -5.53 4.21
N LEU A 66 -2.19 -4.43 4.59
CA LEU A 66 -2.89 -3.21 5.01
C LEU A 66 -3.68 -2.57 3.86
N ALA A 67 -3.19 -2.65 2.63
CA ALA A 67 -3.92 -2.17 1.46
C ALA A 67 -5.11 -3.08 1.13
N THR A 68 -4.96 -4.39 1.29
CA THR A 68 -6.07 -5.36 1.17
C THR A 68 -7.16 -5.05 2.20
N GLU A 69 -6.80 -4.82 3.47
CA GLU A 69 -7.77 -4.52 4.52
C GLU A 69 -8.46 -3.17 4.32
N ALA A 70 -7.74 -2.14 3.88
CA ALA A 70 -8.33 -0.84 3.54
C ALA A 70 -9.41 -1.00 2.45
N ALA A 71 -9.11 -1.73 1.39
CA ALA A 71 -10.07 -2.00 0.31
C ALA A 71 -11.26 -2.85 0.76
N LEU A 72 -11.03 -3.89 1.56
CA LEU A 72 -12.10 -4.72 2.13
C LEU A 72 -13.02 -3.91 3.05
N THR A 73 -12.48 -2.95 3.79
CA THR A 73 -13.27 -2.04 4.63
C THR A 73 -14.25 -1.23 3.79
N MET A 74 -13.81 -0.73 2.63
CA MET A 74 -14.71 -0.01 1.71
C MET A 74 -15.81 -0.92 1.16
N LEU A 75 -15.49 -2.15 0.75
CA LEU A 75 -16.49 -3.11 0.27
C LEU A 75 -17.50 -3.49 1.36
N ARG A 76 -17.06 -3.72 2.60
CA ARG A 76 -17.93 -4.02 3.76
C ARG A 76 -18.85 -2.86 4.11
N ALA A 77 -18.40 -1.63 3.86
CA ALA A 77 -19.23 -0.42 4.03
C ALA A 77 -20.24 -0.20 2.89
N GLY A 78 -20.28 -1.08 1.89
CA GLY A 78 -21.16 -0.97 0.74
C GLY A 78 -20.60 -0.17 -0.43
N GLY A 79 -19.32 0.16 -0.40
CA GLY A 79 -18.61 0.80 -1.51
C GLY A 79 -18.45 -0.14 -2.72
N SER A 80 -18.20 0.46 -3.87
CA SER A 80 -17.96 -0.23 -5.14
C SER A 80 -16.53 -0.81 -5.20
N ALA A 81 -16.26 -1.62 -6.22
CA ALA A 81 -14.91 -2.09 -6.53
C ALA A 81 -13.94 -0.92 -6.83
N VAL A 82 -14.45 0.17 -7.38
CA VAL A 82 -13.64 1.39 -7.63
C VAL A 82 -13.28 2.08 -6.32
N ASP A 83 -14.22 2.22 -5.38
CA ASP A 83 -13.93 2.78 -4.05
C ASP A 83 -12.89 1.94 -3.32
N ALA A 84 -12.98 0.62 -3.42
CA ALA A 84 -12.00 -0.30 -2.86
C ALA A 84 -10.62 -0.14 -3.51
N ALA A 85 -10.56 -0.01 -4.84
CA ALA A 85 -9.31 0.21 -5.56
C ALA A 85 -8.64 1.54 -5.18
N ILE A 86 -9.41 2.61 -5.00
CA ILE A 86 -8.91 3.92 -4.54
C ILE A 86 -8.32 3.80 -3.12
N ALA A 87 -9.02 3.13 -2.21
CA ALA A 87 -8.52 2.91 -0.86
C ALA A 87 -7.25 2.06 -0.82
N ALA A 88 -7.19 1.00 -1.65
CA ALA A 88 -6.00 0.18 -1.82
C ALA A 88 -4.81 1.02 -2.33
N GLN A 89 -5.03 1.83 -3.38
CA GLN A 89 -3.99 2.67 -3.98
C GLN A 89 -3.46 3.71 -3.00
N ALA A 90 -4.34 4.37 -2.25
CA ALA A 90 -3.94 5.32 -1.22
C ALA A 90 -3.07 4.67 -0.13
N MET A 91 -3.46 3.48 0.33
CA MET A 91 -2.70 2.73 1.33
C MET A 91 -1.38 2.20 0.76
N LEU A 92 -1.36 1.72 -0.49
CA LEU A 92 -0.13 1.27 -1.15
C LEU A 92 0.89 2.41 -1.28
N GLY A 93 0.45 3.63 -1.58
CA GLY A 93 1.33 4.81 -1.60
C GLY A 93 2.01 5.10 -0.26
N LEU A 94 1.41 4.63 0.85
CA LEU A 94 1.98 4.76 2.21
C LEU A 94 2.89 3.58 2.57
N VAL A 95 2.48 2.35 2.25
CA VAL A 95 3.16 1.12 2.73
C VAL A 95 4.12 0.49 1.70
N GLU A 96 4.00 0.89 0.45
CA GLU A 96 4.82 0.45 -0.70
C GLU A 96 5.27 1.66 -1.54
N PRO A 97 5.85 2.73 -0.94
CA PRO A 97 6.13 3.98 -1.63
C PRO A 97 7.16 3.85 -2.77
N GLN A 98 7.94 2.77 -2.78
CA GLN A 98 8.92 2.47 -3.83
C GLN A 98 8.27 1.99 -5.13
N SER A 99 7.03 1.48 -5.08
CA SER A 99 6.33 0.90 -6.22
C SER A 99 4.93 1.45 -6.45
N SER A 100 4.42 2.28 -5.54
CA SER A 100 3.07 2.84 -5.61
C SER A 100 3.03 4.29 -5.16
N GLY A 101 2.23 5.12 -5.83
CA GLY A 101 2.03 6.51 -5.44
C GLY A 101 1.13 7.26 -6.42
N PHE A 102 0.58 8.39 -5.96
CA PHE A 102 -0.27 9.25 -6.80
C PHE A 102 0.50 9.97 -7.90
N GLY A 103 1.83 10.06 -7.80
CA GLY A 103 2.68 10.67 -8.83
C GLY A 103 3.06 9.75 -9.97
N GLY A 104 2.57 8.51 -9.96
CA GLY A 104 2.84 7.50 -10.97
C GLY A 104 1.73 7.38 -12.02
N GLY A 105 1.76 6.27 -12.72
CA GLY A 105 0.73 5.84 -13.66
C GLY A 105 0.07 4.53 -13.24
N GLY A 106 -0.96 4.15 -13.97
CA GLY A 106 -1.64 2.90 -13.76
C GLY A 106 -2.56 2.53 -14.90
N PHE A 107 -2.95 1.27 -14.92
CA PHE A 107 -3.94 0.76 -15.88
C PHE A 107 -5.09 0.14 -15.11
N MET A 108 -6.30 0.34 -15.58
CA MET A 108 -7.47 -0.28 -14.99
C MET A 108 -8.32 -0.95 -16.05
N VAL A 109 -8.77 -2.17 -15.75
CA VAL A 109 -9.84 -2.84 -16.48
C VAL A 109 -11.02 -2.97 -15.54
N PHE A 110 -12.12 -2.34 -15.88
CA PHE A 110 -13.35 -2.34 -15.10
C PHE A 110 -14.46 -3.06 -15.86
N ALA A 111 -15.08 -4.04 -15.19
CA ALA A 111 -16.18 -4.81 -15.75
C ALA A 111 -17.46 -4.57 -14.91
N GLU A 112 -18.50 -4.05 -15.56
CA GLU A 112 -19.83 -3.88 -14.96
C GLU A 112 -20.71 -5.08 -15.30
N PRO A 113 -21.26 -5.82 -14.31
CA PRO A 113 -22.21 -6.88 -14.59
C PRO A 113 -23.53 -6.29 -15.11
N LEU A 114 -23.91 -6.68 -16.30
CA LEU A 114 -25.24 -6.37 -16.84
C LEU A 114 -26.18 -7.52 -16.50
N ARG A 115 -27.40 -7.22 -16.04
CA ARG A 115 -28.37 -8.18 -15.46
C ARG A 115 -28.68 -9.40 -16.32
N GLU A 116 -28.37 -9.40 -17.63
CA GLU A 116 -28.70 -10.52 -18.53
C GLU A 116 -27.68 -10.71 -19.67
N LYS A 117 -26.54 -10.02 -19.67
CA LYS A 117 -25.60 -10.04 -20.81
C LYS A 117 -24.14 -9.92 -20.36
N ILE A 118 -23.24 -10.06 -21.32
CA ILE A 118 -21.82 -9.84 -21.18
C ILE A 118 -21.56 -8.50 -20.47
N ALA A 119 -20.72 -8.53 -19.43
CA ALA A 119 -20.30 -7.34 -18.71
C ALA A 119 -19.79 -6.26 -19.68
N ARG A 120 -20.19 -5.02 -19.43
CA ARG A 120 -19.55 -3.89 -20.09
C ARG A 120 -18.13 -3.77 -19.53
N VAL A 121 -17.12 -3.85 -20.37
CA VAL A 121 -15.72 -3.73 -19.99
C VAL A 121 -15.19 -2.38 -20.46
N THR A 122 -14.59 -1.62 -19.54
CA THR A 122 -13.91 -0.37 -19.81
C THR A 122 -12.44 -0.52 -19.44
N ALA A 123 -11.54 -0.17 -20.33
CA ALA A 123 -10.12 -0.06 -20.06
C ALA A 123 -9.74 1.41 -19.92
N ILE A 124 -8.98 1.73 -18.90
CA ILE A 124 -8.44 3.08 -18.64
C ILE A 124 -6.93 2.99 -18.71
N ASP A 125 -6.35 3.80 -19.58
CA ASP A 125 -4.91 4.02 -19.70
C ASP A 125 -4.55 5.30 -18.96
N GLY A 126 -3.98 5.15 -17.79
CA GLY A 126 -3.47 6.22 -16.94
C GLY A 126 -1.94 6.20 -16.87
N ARG A 127 -1.27 5.87 -17.98
CA ARG A 127 0.18 5.91 -18.04
C ARG A 127 0.71 7.35 -17.96
N GLU A 128 1.85 7.51 -17.31
CA GLU A 128 2.56 8.79 -17.27
C GLU A 128 2.98 9.21 -18.66
N THR A 129 2.98 10.52 -18.90
CA THR A 129 3.44 11.11 -20.14
C THR A 129 4.65 12.00 -19.92
N ALA A 130 5.42 12.23 -20.97
CA ALA A 130 6.47 13.25 -20.94
C ALA A 130 5.85 14.64 -20.85
N PRO A 131 6.46 15.61 -20.11
CA PRO A 131 6.04 16.99 -20.16
C PRO A 131 6.04 17.55 -21.59
N ALA A 132 5.08 18.41 -21.93
CA ALA A 132 4.92 18.94 -23.28
C ALA A 132 6.17 19.68 -23.83
N ALA A 133 7.00 20.24 -22.93
CA ALA A 133 8.27 20.88 -23.30
C ALA A 133 9.45 19.89 -23.43
N THR A 134 9.20 18.58 -23.32
CA THR A 134 10.25 17.57 -23.44
C THR A 134 10.73 17.48 -24.89
N ASN A 135 12.04 17.37 -25.07
CA ASN A 135 12.69 17.11 -26.34
C ASN A 135 13.60 15.88 -26.26
N ASP A 136 14.12 15.46 -27.38
CA ASP A 136 15.00 14.28 -27.54
C ASP A 136 16.33 14.40 -26.79
N ARG A 137 16.73 15.61 -26.37
CA ARG A 137 17.96 15.88 -25.62
C ARG A 137 17.78 15.91 -24.10
N ARG A 138 16.57 15.63 -23.59
CA ARG A 138 16.26 15.73 -22.16
C ARG A 138 17.20 14.93 -21.25
N PHE A 139 17.64 13.76 -21.71
CA PHE A 139 18.52 12.86 -20.97
C PHE A 139 19.96 12.86 -21.48
N LEU A 140 20.35 13.87 -22.27
CA LEU A 140 21.73 14.04 -22.71
C LEU A 140 22.44 15.09 -21.86
N ARG A 141 23.72 14.88 -21.63
CA ARG A 141 24.65 15.86 -21.08
C ARG A 141 24.97 16.93 -22.13
N ALA A 142 25.71 17.97 -21.74
CA ALA A 142 26.10 19.06 -22.66
C ALA A 142 27.02 18.58 -23.79
N ASP A 143 27.79 17.50 -23.55
CA ASP A 143 28.67 16.85 -24.54
C ASP A 143 27.91 15.92 -25.49
N GLY A 144 26.61 15.70 -25.27
CA GLY A 144 25.78 14.83 -26.08
C GLY A 144 25.70 13.39 -25.59
N GLU A 145 26.44 13.02 -24.54
CA GLU A 145 26.42 11.67 -23.96
C GLU A 145 25.17 11.48 -23.08
N PRO A 146 24.63 10.25 -23.00
CA PRO A 146 23.52 9.94 -22.11
C PRO A 146 23.86 10.19 -20.63
N MET A 147 22.90 10.74 -19.89
CA MET A 147 22.96 10.84 -18.43
C MET A 147 22.84 9.47 -17.80
N THR A 148 23.50 9.26 -16.65
CA THR A 148 23.17 8.13 -15.79
C THR A 148 21.80 8.34 -15.15
N PHE A 149 21.21 7.26 -14.62
CA PHE A 149 19.94 7.33 -13.91
C PHE A 149 20.00 8.31 -12.71
N ASP A 150 21.06 8.23 -11.92
CA ASP A 150 21.27 9.10 -10.75
C ASP A 150 21.39 10.58 -11.14
N GLU A 151 22.08 10.89 -12.24
CA GLU A 151 22.14 12.25 -12.78
C GLU A 151 20.77 12.76 -13.22
N ALA A 152 19.96 11.92 -13.86
CA ALA A 152 18.63 12.28 -14.30
C ALA A 152 17.69 12.52 -13.10
N LEU A 153 17.80 11.73 -12.04
CA LEU A 153 17.06 11.92 -10.78
C LEU A 153 17.48 13.20 -10.07
N ALA A 154 18.79 13.41 -9.87
CA ALA A 154 19.32 14.59 -9.18
C ALA A 154 18.90 15.91 -9.85
N ASN A 155 18.74 15.90 -11.17
CA ASN A 155 18.32 17.04 -11.96
C ASN A 155 16.79 17.10 -12.21
N ALA A 156 16.00 16.26 -11.52
CA ALA A 156 14.55 16.15 -11.70
C ALA A 156 14.10 15.91 -13.17
N ARG A 157 14.99 15.34 -14.00
CA ARG A 157 14.69 15.09 -15.41
C ARG A 157 13.84 13.85 -15.63
N ALA A 158 13.85 12.92 -14.64
CA ALA A 158 13.05 11.71 -14.66
C ALA A 158 11.59 11.91 -14.21
N VAL A 159 11.21 13.14 -13.83
CA VAL A 159 9.83 13.45 -13.42
C VAL A 159 8.93 13.55 -14.66
N GLY A 160 7.88 12.74 -14.69
CA GLY A 160 6.83 12.76 -15.72
C GLY A 160 5.59 13.54 -15.28
N VAL A 161 4.60 13.59 -16.15
CA VAL A 161 3.25 14.05 -15.82
C VAL A 161 2.47 12.83 -15.31
N PRO A 162 1.93 12.88 -14.07
CA PRO A 162 1.16 11.77 -13.51
C PRO A 162 -0.02 11.37 -14.40
N GLY A 163 -0.30 10.08 -14.49
CA GLY A 163 -1.39 9.53 -15.29
C GLY A 163 -2.63 9.17 -14.48
N VAL A 164 -2.54 9.18 -13.14
CA VAL A 164 -3.62 8.76 -12.22
C VAL A 164 -4.20 9.89 -11.36
N VAL A 165 -3.90 11.14 -11.67
CA VAL A 165 -4.48 12.34 -11.07
C VAL A 165 -5.25 13.15 -12.08
#